data_3a5d5d3ac153672a53252d469c2df837
#
_entry.id   3a5d5d3ac153672a53252d469c2df837
#
_cell.length_a   1.000
_cell.length_b   1.000
_cell.length_c   1.000
_cell.angle_alpha   90.00
_cell.angle_beta   90.00
_cell.angle_gamma   90.00
#
_symmetry.space_group_name_H-M   'P 1'
#
loop_
_entity.id
_entity.type
_entity.pdbx_description
1 polymer ?
#
loop_
_entity_poly.entity_id
_entity_poly.type
_entity_poly.pdbx_seq_one_letter_code
_entity_poly.pdbx_strand_id
1 'polypeptide(L)'
;MISVRNGNSMKRAKSSWASRMVMLLIVVLILMAGGYGYSTMIEPGLLDITRPVIVVKQLPESLDGLRIVQFSDTHIGEGYSLQQLDELIEKINEGRPDLVVFTGDLIDKFRLFTEGRERLPQSLAKIEARLGKFAVYGNHDRGGGASTYYRSCMEEAGFKLLVNESYPIEMPGERRLVISGLDDYLLGQPEEEAVWSSLEEKDYNVVLVHEPDAAAQWKTIHPLDLILAGHSHGGQVQLPFIGPLIVPPLAEKYVEGHYELESASRSRHLYVNRGIGTTRKKVRLGSKPELTVLTLRRTPA
;
A
#
# COMPACT_ATOMS: atom_id res chain seq x y z
N MET A 1 -47.34 -56.20 -35.71
CA MET A 1 -47.43 -54.84 -35.11
C MET A 1 -46.10 -54.53 -34.38
N ILE A 2 -45.19 -53.83 -35.02
CA ILE A 2 -43.88 -53.50 -34.47
C ILE A 2 -43.98 -52.03 -33.95
N SER A 3 -43.76 -51.89 -32.63
CA SER A 3 -43.92 -50.65 -31.90
C SER A 3 -42.79 -49.66 -32.24
N VAL A 4 -43.14 -48.56 -32.90
CA VAL A 4 -42.28 -47.38 -33.06
C VAL A 4 -42.48 -46.46 -31.84
N ARG A 5 -41.70 -46.68 -30.78
CA ARG A 5 -41.77 -45.83 -29.57
C ARG A 5 -40.43 -45.58 -28.90
N ASN A 6 -39.38 -45.10 -29.61
CA ASN A 6 -38.15 -44.73 -28.89
C ASN A 6 -37.40 -43.51 -29.46
N GLY A 7 -37.88 -42.87 -30.53
CA GLY A 7 -37.15 -41.71 -31.11
C GLY A 7 -37.40 -40.35 -30.42
N ASN A 8 -38.56 -40.17 -29.76
CA ASN A 8 -38.96 -38.86 -29.23
C ASN A 8 -38.41 -38.56 -27.80
N SER A 9 -38.07 -39.61 -27.01
CA SER A 9 -37.57 -39.39 -25.65
C SER A 9 -36.12 -38.93 -25.62
N MET A 10 -35.27 -39.50 -26.53
CA MET A 10 -33.86 -39.10 -26.66
C MET A 10 -33.69 -37.68 -27.25
N LYS A 11 -34.55 -37.27 -28.18
CA LYS A 11 -34.54 -35.90 -28.73
C LYS A 11 -34.98 -34.85 -27.66
N ARG A 12 -35.96 -35.15 -26.82
CA ARG A 12 -36.37 -34.30 -25.70
C ARG A 12 -35.30 -34.18 -24.61
N ALA A 13 -34.60 -35.26 -24.27
CA ALA A 13 -33.51 -35.25 -23.31
C ALA A 13 -32.31 -34.42 -23.79
N LYS A 14 -31.89 -34.58 -25.08
CA LYS A 14 -30.84 -33.79 -25.70
C LYS A 14 -31.17 -32.30 -25.79
N SER A 15 -32.44 -31.96 -26.12
CA SER A 15 -32.92 -30.57 -26.15
C SER A 15 -32.88 -29.93 -24.76
N SER A 16 -33.31 -30.66 -23.71
CA SER A 16 -33.28 -30.12 -22.32
C SER A 16 -31.86 -29.95 -21.78
N TRP A 17 -30.92 -30.82 -22.18
CA TRP A 17 -29.52 -30.68 -21.79
C TRP A 17 -28.84 -29.50 -22.50
N ALA A 18 -29.04 -29.30 -23.78
CA ALA A 18 -28.55 -28.16 -24.53
C ALA A 18 -29.08 -26.83 -23.97
N SER A 19 -30.38 -26.77 -23.65
CA SER A 19 -30.96 -25.58 -23.02
C SER A 19 -30.37 -25.26 -21.65
N ARG A 20 -30.08 -26.28 -20.82
CA ARG A 20 -29.42 -26.11 -19.53
C ARG A 20 -27.97 -25.61 -19.68
N MET A 21 -27.22 -26.14 -20.67
CA MET A 21 -25.88 -25.68 -20.98
C MET A 21 -25.86 -24.22 -21.46
N VAL A 22 -26.79 -23.84 -22.35
CA VAL A 22 -26.93 -22.44 -22.80
C VAL A 22 -27.29 -21.53 -21.63
N MET A 23 -28.22 -21.93 -20.76
CA MET A 23 -28.58 -21.17 -19.58
C MET A 23 -27.38 -21.03 -18.62
N LEU A 24 -26.61 -22.07 -18.37
CA LEU A 24 -25.39 -22.03 -17.57
C LEU A 24 -24.37 -21.05 -18.18
N LEU A 25 -24.15 -21.11 -19.49
CA LEU A 25 -23.27 -20.18 -20.18
C LEU A 25 -23.70 -18.73 -20.02
N ILE A 26 -25.01 -18.45 -20.18
CA ILE A 26 -25.56 -17.11 -20.00
C ILE A 26 -25.31 -16.64 -18.55
N VAL A 27 -25.57 -17.48 -17.56
CA VAL A 27 -25.32 -17.14 -16.14
C VAL A 27 -23.83 -16.84 -15.90
N VAL A 28 -22.92 -17.66 -16.42
CA VAL A 28 -21.47 -17.43 -16.33
C VAL A 28 -21.08 -16.11 -16.99
N LEU A 29 -21.60 -15.80 -18.18
CA LEU A 29 -21.33 -14.53 -18.85
C LEU A 29 -21.84 -13.31 -18.05
N ILE A 30 -23.02 -13.41 -17.45
CA ILE A 30 -23.57 -12.35 -16.58
C ILE A 30 -22.69 -12.16 -15.34
N LEU A 31 -22.26 -13.25 -14.70
CA LEU A 31 -21.37 -13.18 -13.54
C LEU A 31 -19.99 -12.58 -13.89
N MET A 32 -19.43 -12.96 -15.03
CA MET A 32 -18.17 -12.38 -15.52
C MET A 32 -18.33 -10.89 -15.84
N ALA A 33 -19.40 -10.48 -16.52
CA ALA A 33 -19.67 -9.08 -16.83
C ALA A 33 -19.90 -8.27 -15.54
N GLY A 34 -20.65 -8.81 -14.58
CA GLY A 34 -20.88 -8.19 -13.27
C GLY A 34 -19.58 -8.07 -12.46
N GLY A 35 -18.76 -9.13 -12.43
CA GLY A 35 -17.46 -9.13 -11.78
C GLY A 35 -16.49 -8.11 -12.41
N TYR A 36 -16.47 -8.03 -13.73
CA TYR A 36 -15.66 -7.04 -14.44
C TYR A 36 -16.15 -5.60 -14.12
N GLY A 37 -17.45 -5.34 -14.19
CA GLY A 37 -18.02 -4.04 -13.83
C GLY A 37 -17.71 -3.66 -12.38
N TYR A 38 -17.85 -4.59 -11.43
CA TYR A 38 -17.51 -4.37 -10.03
C TYR A 38 -16.02 -4.04 -9.86
N SER A 39 -15.13 -4.82 -10.47
CA SER A 39 -13.69 -4.66 -10.31
C SER A 39 -13.12 -3.39 -10.96
N THR A 40 -13.80 -2.81 -11.95
CA THR A 40 -13.32 -1.62 -12.66
C THR A 40 -14.02 -0.33 -12.25
N MET A 41 -15.28 -0.39 -11.80
CA MET A 41 -16.09 0.78 -11.52
C MET A 41 -16.40 0.98 -10.03
N ILE A 42 -16.44 -0.09 -9.26
CA ILE A 42 -16.88 -0.04 -7.85
C ILE A 42 -15.70 -0.19 -6.90
N GLU A 43 -15.02 -1.34 -6.92
CA GLU A 43 -13.99 -1.64 -5.93
C GLU A 43 -12.81 -0.64 -5.90
N PRO A 44 -12.32 -0.08 -7.02
CA PRO A 44 -11.28 0.95 -6.99
C PRO A 44 -11.67 2.24 -6.24
N GLY A 45 -12.96 2.46 -6.01
CA GLY A 45 -13.47 3.60 -5.23
C GLY A 45 -13.80 3.28 -3.76
N LEU A 46 -13.67 2.02 -3.34
CA LEU A 46 -14.01 1.57 -1.99
C LEU A 46 -12.81 1.66 -1.06
N LEU A 47 -12.51 2.86 -0.55
CA LEU A 47 -11.43 3.07 0.41
C LEU A 47 -11.68 2.26 1.70
N ASP A 48 -10.74 1.40 2.04
CA ASP A 48 -10.69 0.65 3.30
C ASP A 48 -9.76 1.39 4.28
N ILE A 49 -10.28 1.80 5.43
CA ILE A 49 -9.49 2.43 6.49
C ILE A 49 -9.13 1.36 7.51
N THR A 50 -7.94 0.79 7.37
CA THR A 50 -7.43 -0.22 8.29
C THR A 50 -6.89 0.42 9.57
N ARG A 51 -7.01 -0.30 10.70
CA ARG A 51 -6.56 0.18 12.02
C ARG A 51 -5.74 -0.89 12.75
N PRO A 52 -4.58 -1.28 12.21
CA PRO A 52 -3.72 -2.25 12.88
C PRO A 52 -3.17 -1.69 14.19
N VAL A 53 -3.10 -2.56 15.20
CA VAL A 53 -2.41 -2.28 16.46
C VAL A 53 -1.17 -3.15 16.52
N ILE A 54 0.00 -2.52 16.56
CA ILE A 54 1.28 -3.21 16.71
C ILE A 54 1.67 -3.16 18.19
N VAL A 55 1.71 -4.33 18.81
CA VAL A 55 2.08 -4.47 20.22
C VAL A 55 3.58 -4.75 20.32
N VAL A 56 4.31 -3.85 20.98
CA VAL A 56 5.76 -3.91 21.12
C VAL A 56 6.13 -4.04 22.59
N LYS A 57 6.89 -5.10 22.93
CA LYS A 57 7.26 -5.40 24.32
C LYS A 57 8.11 -4.30 24.99
N GLN A 58 9.01 -3.70 24.23
CA GLN A 58 9.97 -2.70 24.73
C GLN A 58 9.66 -1.29 24.21
N LEU A 59 8.40 -1.02 23.84
CA LEU A 59 8.00 0.31 23.39
C LEU A 59 8.25 1.35 24.48
N PRO A 60 8.93 2.47 24.18
CA PRO A 60 9.01 3.61 25.09
C PRO A 60 7.61 4.08 25.51
N GLU A 61 7.44 4.46 26.75
CA GLU A 61 6.14 4.93 27.28
C GLU A 61 5.62 6.15 26.49
N SER A 62 6.51 7.01 26.08
CA SER A 62 6.20 8.21 25.26
C SER A 62 5.64 7.88 23.86
N LEU A 63 5.79 6.63 23.39
CA LEU A 63 5.27 6.16 22.12
C LEU A 63 4.01 5.29 22.26
N ASP A 64 3.57 4.98 23.48
CA ASP A 64 2.32 4.22 23.67
C ASP A 64 1.12 5.05 23.21
N GLY A 65 0.36 4.50 22.29
CA GLY A 65 -0.74 5.19 21.63
C GLY A 65 -0.36 6.04 20.44
N LEU A 66 0.92 6.07 20.02
CA LEU A 66 1.36 6.82 18.83
C LEU A 66 0.60 6.34 17.59
N ARG A 67 0.02 7.28 16.85
CA ARG A 67 -0.72 7.02 15.60
C ARG A 67 0.09 7.42 14.40
N ILE A 68 0.36 6.45 13.53
CA ILE A 68 1.03 6.64 12.24
C ILE A 68 -0.02 6.41 11.15
N VAL A 69 -0.30 7.44 10.36
CA VAL A 69 -1.14 7.27 9.18
C VAL A 69 -0.23 7.04 7.98
N GLN A 70 -0.39 5.89 7.36
CA GLN A 70 0.33 5.53 6.13
C GLN A 70 -0.63 5.52 4.95
N PHE A 71 -0.22 6.16 3.87
CA PHE A 71 -0.79 5.99 2.54
C PHE A 71 0.32 5.81 1.53
N SER A 72 0.00 5.22 0.38
CA SER A 72 0.98 4.82 -0.63
C SER A 72 0.33 4.73 -2.00
N ASP A 73 1.15 4.76 -3.06
CA ASP A 73 0.74 4.34 -4.39
C ASP A 73 -0.56 5.02 -4.85
N THR A 74 -0.61 6.34 -4.75
CA THR A 74 -1.79 7.09 -5.18
C THR A 74 -1.97 7.07 -6.69
N HIS A 75 -0.88 6.95 -7.46
CA HIS A 75 -0.89 6.88 -8.91
C HIS A 75 -1.85 7.89 -9.54
N ILE A 76 -1.74 9.15 -9.12
CA ILE A 76 -2.60 10.23 -9.61
C ILE A 76 -2.49 10.32 -11.13
N GLY A 77 -3.65 10.36 -11.80
CA GLY A 77 -3.78 10.33 -13.24
C GLY A 77 -5.14 9.84 -13.68
N GLU A 78 -5.19 8.99 -14.71
CA GLU A 78 -6.46 8.46 -15.26
C GLU A 78 -7.23 7.60 -14.25
N GLY A 79 -6.52 6.92 -13.32
CA GLY A 79 -7.09 5.99 -12.35
C GLY A 79 -7.53 6.64 -11.05
N TYR A 80 -6.89 7.76 -10.65
CA TYR A 80 -7.12 8.44 -9.37
C TYR A 80 -7.01 9.95 -9.54
N SER A 81 -8.07 10.68 -9.24
CA SER A 81 -8.18 12.12 -9.51
C SER A 81 -7.69 12.99 -8.36
N LEU A 82 -7.46 14.27 -8.64
CA LEU A 82 -7.15 15.28 -7.62
C LEU A 82 -8.30 15.46 -6.61
N GLN A 83 -9.55 15.33 -7.05
CA GLN A 83 -10.70 15.38 -6.14
C GLN A 83 -10.65 14.21 -5.14
N GLN A 84 -10.35 12.99 -5.61
CA GLN A 84 -10.21 11.84 -4.72
C GLN A 84 -9.01 12.01 -3.76
N LEU A 85 -7.94 12.69 -4.18
CA LEU A 85 -6.84 13.06 -3.28
C LEU A 85 -7.31 14.02 -2.18
N ASP A 86 -8.10 15.05 -2.52
CA ASP A 86 -8.63 15.98 -1.52
C ASP A 86 -9.53 15.23 -0.51
N GLU A 87 -10.39 14.31 -0.97
CA GLU A 87 -11.21 13.44 -0.11
C GLU A 87 -10.35 12.50 0.78
N LEU A 88 -9.26 11.96 0.24
CA LEU A 88 -8.31 11.15 1.01
C LEU A 88 -7.64 11.97 2.12
N ILE A 89 -7.25 13.21 1.83
CA ILE A 89 -6.62 14.13 2.79
C ILE A 89 -7.55 14.40 3.98
N GLU A 90 -8.84 14.58 3.74
CA GLU A 90 -9.83 14.69 4.81
C GLU A 90 -9.83 13.44 5.71
N LYS A 91 -9.78 12.24 5.10
CA LYS A 91 -9.72 10.97 5.86
C LYS A 91 -8.41 10.79 6.61
N ILE A 92 -7.28 11.24 6.07
CA ILE A 92 -6.00 11.26 6.76
C ILE A 92 -6.11 12.12 8.03
N ASN A 93 -6.63 13.34 7.91
CA ASN A 93 -6.78 14.28 9.03
C ASN A 93 -7.81 13.80 10.07
N GLU A 94 -8.91 13.15 9.66
CA GLU A 94 -9.84 12.47 10.56
C GLU A 94 -9.15 11.41 11.44
N GLY A 95 -8.09 10.77 10.93
CA GLY A 95 -7.25 9.83 11.66
C GLY A 95 -6.49 10.48 12.85
N ARG A 96 -6.40 11.81 12.90
CA ARG A 96 -5.63 12.58 13.89
C ARG A 96 -4.22 12.03 14.07
N PRO A 97 -3.41 12.02 13.00
CA PRO A 97 -2.09 11.40 13.03
C PRO A 97 -1.11 12.15 13.92
N ASP A 98 -0.27 11.39 14.62
CA ASP A 98 0.96 11.93 15.18
C ASP A 98 2.03 12.04 14.08
N LEU A 99 2.09 11.04 13.22
CA LEU A 99 2.94 10.99 12.03
C LEU A 99 2.12 10.67 10.80
N VAL A 100 2.48 11.25 9.67
CA VAL A 100 2.01 10.81 8.35
C VAL A 100 3.20 10.34 7.53
N VAL A 101 3.07 9.17 6.92
CA VAL A 101 4.09 8.61 6.03
C VAL A 101 3.50 8.29 4.66
N PHE A 102 4.24 8.67 3.63
CA PHE A 102 3.94 8.34 2.25
C PHE A 102 5.04 7.44 1.69
N THR A 103 4.68 6.21 1.33
CA THR A 103 5.65 5.19 0.93
C THR A 103 5.84 5.10 -0.60
N GLY A 104 5.65 6.22 -1.32
CA GLY A 104 6.02 6.37 -2.73
C GLY A 104 4.87 6.20 -3.72
N ASP A 105 5.18 6.43 -4.98
CA ASP A 105 4.33 6.33 -6.16
C ASP A 105 3.14 7.32 -6.16
N LEU A 106 3.50 8.62 -6.25
CA LEU A 106 2.52 9.70 -6.26
C LEU A 106 1.74 9.79 -7.57
N ILE A 107 2.43 9.74 -8.72
CA ILE A 107 1.86 9.94 -10.06
C ILE A 107 2.11 8.70 -10.93
N ASP A 108 1.07 8.15 -11.58
CA ASP A 108 1.20 6.95 -12.43
C ASP A 108 2.10 7.21 -13.65
N LYS A 109 1.76 8.20 -14.47
CA LYS A 109 2.46 8.53 -15.73
C LYS A 109 2.82 9.99 -15.76
N PHE A 110 3.93 10.36 -15.13
CA PHE A 110 4.34 11.74 -14.93
C PHE A 110 4.30 12.58 -16.21
N ARG A 111 4.78 12.06 -17.35
CA ARG A 111 4.81 12.79 -18.64
C ARG A 111 3.43 13.06 -19.22
N LEU A 112 2.42 12.23 -18.88
CA LEU A 112 1.06 12.35 -19.39
C LEU A 112 0.17 13.19 -18.46
N PHE A 113 0.45 13.17 -17.14
CA PHE A 113 -0.29 13.95 -16.16
C PHE A 113 0.29 15.36 -16.07
N THR A 114 -0.29 16.30 -16.82
CA THR A 114 0.18 17.70 -16.89
C THR A 114 -0.82 18.67 -16.29
N GLU A 115 -2.12 18.45 -16.47
CA GLU A 115 -3.18 19.34 -15.98
C GLU A 115 -3.42 19.14 -14.47
N GLY A 116 -3.40 20.22 -13.72
CA GLY A 116 -3.62 20.23 -12.28
C GLY A 116 -2.43 19.77 -11.44
N ARG A 117 -1.31 19.40 -12.05
CA ARG A 117 -0.10 18.96 -11.34
C ARG A 117 0.41 20.03 -10.36
N GLU A 118 0.29 21.30 -10.72
CA GLU A 118 0.65 22.45 -9.90
C GLU A 118 -0.15 22.58 -8.60
N ARG A 119 -1.30 21.89 -8.50
CA ARG A 119 -2.14 21.87 -7.31
C ARG A 119 -1.72 20.83 -6.27
N LEU A 120 -0.92 19.83 -6.66
CA LEU A 120 -0.54 18.73 -5.78
C LEU A 120 0.16 19.18 -4.49
N PRO A 121 1.17 20.10 -4.55
CA PRO A 121 1.81 20.55 -3.32
C PRO A 121 0.83 21.23 -2.36
N GLN A 122 -0.08 22.08 -2.86
CA GLN A 122 -1.07 22.77 -2.02
C GLN A 122 -2.12 21.81 -1.44
N SER A 123 -2.54 20.78 -2.20
CA SER A 123 -3.45 19.77 -1.66
C SER A 123 -2.77 18.96 -0.55
N LEU A 124 -1.58 18.42 -0.80
CA LEU A 124 -0.82 17.63 0.18
C LEU A 124 -0.39 18.44 1.41
N ALA A 125 -0.21 19.77 1.26
CA ALA A 125 0.11 20.67 2.38
C ALA A 125 -0.99 20.71 3.44
N LYS A 126 -2.26 20.42 3.07
CA LYS A 126 -3.40 20.37 4.01
C LYS A 126 -3.36 19.17 4.97
N ILE A 127 -2.46 18.21 4.74
CA ILE A 127 -2.25 17.08 5.65
C ILE A 127 -1.61 17.60 6.94
N GLU A 128 -2.25 17.28 8.06
CA GLU A 128 -1.81 17.68 9.41
C GLU A 128 -1.18 16.47 10.12
N ALA A 129 -0.05 16.68 10.80
CA ALA A 129 0.61 15.68 11.61
C ALA A 129 1.44 16.36 12.72
N ARG A 130 1.25 15.94 13.97
CA ARG A 130 1.86 16.58 15.14
C ARG A 130 3.39 16.49 15.17
N LEU A 131 3.94 15.35 14.76
CA LEU A 131 5.38 15.06 14.76
C LEU A 131 6.03 15.15 13.38
N GLY A 132 5.23 15.39 12.34
CA GLY A 132 5.72 15.63 11.00
C GLY A 132 5.20 14.64 9.94
N LYS A 133 5.55 14.98 8.71
CA LYS A 133 5.19 14.23 7.50
C LYS A 133 6.47 13.74 6.84
N PHE A 134 6.53 12.46 6.46
CA PHE A 134 7.71 11.83 5.87
C PHE A 134 7.34 11.09 4.60
N ALA A 135 8.25 11.07 3.62
CA ALA A 135 8.05 10.38 2.36
C ALA A 135 9.33 9.69 1.90
N VAL A 136 9.19 8.67 1.08
CA VAL A 136 10.26 8.05 0.30
C VAL A 136 9.88 8.04 -1.17
N TYR A 137 10.83 7.79 -2.04
CA TYR A 137 10.56 7.56 -3.46
C TYR A 137 9.97 6.18 -3.68
N GLY A 138 9.03 6.08 -4.64
CA GLY A 138 8.71 4.85 -5.31
C GLY A 138 9.26 4.83 -6.73
N ASN A 139 9.09 3.71 -7.42
CA ASN A 139 9.67 3.53 -8.75
C ASN A 139 9.04 4.45 -9.82
N HIS A 140 7.77 4.80 -9.68
CA HIS A 140 7.14 5.80 -10.57
C HIS A 140 7.65 7.22 -10.29
N ASP A 141 8.04 7.53 -9.05
CA ASP A 141 8.62 8.82 -8.67
C ASP A 141 10.08 8.93 -9.14
N ARG A 142 10.83 7.82 -9.15
CA ARG A 142 12.19 7.76 -9.71
C ARG A 142 12.19 7.70 -11.23
N GLY A 143 11.21 7.00 -11.80
CA GLY A 143 11.06 6.81 -13.25
C GLY A 143 10.42 7.98 -13.97
N GLY A 144 10.35 7.86 -15.31
CA GLY A 144 9.59 8.76 -16.17
C GLY A 144 9.99 10.24 -16.16
N GLY A 145 11.08 10.63 -15.47
CA GLY A 145 11.51 12.02 -15.30
C GLY A 145 10.77 12.74 -14.16
N ALA A 146 10.14 12.02 -13.23
CA ALA A 146 9.36 12.58 -12.14
C ALA A 146 10.21 13.07 -10.95
N SER A 147 11.44 12.55 -10.75
CA SER A 147 12.21 12.68 -9.52
C SER A 147 12.37 14.12 -9.00
N THR A 148 12.71 15.06 -9.88
CA THR A 148 12.89 16.47 -9.48
C THR A 148 11.57 17.09 -9.07
N TYR A 149 10.50 16.82 -9.81
CA TYR A 149 9.17 17.32 -9.47
C TYR A 149 8.67 16.71 -8.15
N TYR A 150 8.81 15.40 -7.99
CA TYR A 150 8.38 14.71 -6.77
C TYR A 150 9.04 15.31 -5.53
N ARG A 151 10.37 15.53 -5.58
CA ARG A 151 11.10 16.18 -4.50
C ARG A 151 10.51 17.55 -4.17
N SER A 152 10.42 18.45 -5.14
CA SER A 152 9.88 19.80 -4.90
C SER A 152 8.44 19.76 -4.42
N CYS A 153 7.60 18.87 -4.95
CA CYS A 153 6.21 18.70 -4.55
C CYS A 153 6.10 18.28 -3.07
N MET A 154 6.88 17.29 -2.64
CA MET A 154 6.86 16.81 -1.27
C MET A 154 7.41 17.87 -0.29
N GLU A 155 8.51 18.54 -0.64
CA GLU A 155 9.12 19.59 0.18
C GLU A 155 8.16 20.79 0.32
N GLU A 156 7.54 21.27 -0.76
CA GLU A 156 6.53 22.33 -0.72
C GLU A 156 5.29 21.93 0.09
N ALA A 157 4.91 20.67 0.05
CA ALA A 157 3.82 20.12 0.85
C ALA A 157 4.20 19.95 2.33
N GLY A 158 5.45 20.19 2.71
CA GLY A 158 5.95 20.06 4.09
C GLY A 158 6.29 18.64 4.51
N PHE A 159 6.49 17.72 3.56
CA PHE A 159 7.05 16.40 3.83
C PHE A 159 8.57 16.47 3.88
N LYS A 160 9.16 15.71 4.80
CA LYS A 160 10.59 15.37 4.75
C LYS A 160 10.75 14.16 3.82
N LEU A 161 11.34 14.40 2.66
CA LEU A 161 11.67 13.34 1.70
C LEU A 161 12.99 12.70 2.12
N LEU A 162 12.93 11.50 2.63
CA LEU A 162 14.09 10.75 3.12
C LEU A 162 14.67 9.89 1.99
N VAL A 163 15.96 10.07 1.72
CA VAL A 163 16.70 9.34 0.69
C VAL A 163 18.01 8.84 1.29
N ASN A 164 18.03 7.60 1.74
CA ASN A 164 19.15 6.98 2.42
C ASN A 164 19.61 7.76 3.66
N GLU A 165 18.67 8.30 4.40
CA GLU A 165 18.91 9.13 5.57
C GLU A 165 17.91 8.89 6.69
N SER A 166 18.28 9.33 7.88
CA SER A 166 17.49 9.17 9.10
C SER A 166 17.17 10.52 9.71
N TYR A 167 15.97 10.66 10.24
CA TYR A 167 15.49 11.84 10.92
C TYR A 167 15.10 11.51 12.36
N PRO A 168 15.85 11.94 13.37
CA PRO A 168 15.50 11.76 14.77
C PRO A 168 14.43 12.76 15.20
N ILE A 169 13.44 12.26 15.92
CA ILE A 169 12.39 13.04 16.59
C ILE A 169 12.60 12.88 18.09
N GLU A 170 12.87 13.99 18.77
CA GLU A 170 13.01 13.99 20.22
C GLU A 170 11.65 13.71 20.87
N MET A 171 11.63 12.73 21.76
CA MET A 171 10.44 12.31 22.50
C MET A 171 10.68 12.55 23.99
N PRO A 172 9.63 12.71 24.81
CA PRO A 172 9.79 12.74 26.26
C PRO A 172 10.52 11.49 26.77
N GLY A 173 11.58 11.68 27.56
CA GLY A 173 12.45 10.62 28.05
C GLY A 173 13.79 10.58 27.30
N GLU A 174 14.54 9.48 27.46
CA GLU A 174 15.90 9.34 26.89
C GLU A 174 15.92 8.70 25.50
N ARG A 175 14.77 8.21 25.00
CA ARG A 175 14.66 7.47 23.72
C ARG A 175 14.04 8.34 22.66
N ARG A 176 14.63 8.32 21.47
CA ARG A 176 14.11 9.03 20.28
C ARG A 176 13.23 8.12 19.46
N LEU A 177 12.36 8.72 18.66
CA LEU A 177 11.72 8.08 17.53
C LEU A 177 12.54 8.44 16.28
N VAL A 178 13.12 7.48 15.61
CA VAL A 178 13.93 7.71 14.41
C VAL A 178 13.16 7.24 13.19
N ILE A 179 12.91 8.14 12.25
CA ILE A 179 12.30 7.82 10.96
C ILE A 179 13.39 7.82 9.90
N SER A 180 13.61 6.69 9.28
CA SER A 180 14.60 6.52 8.21
C SER A 180 13.92 6.21 6.90
N GLY A 181 14.50 6.63 5.78
CA GLY A 181 14.02 6.31 4.46
C GLY A 181 15.12 5.79 3.57
N LEU A 182 14.83 4.71 2.88
CA LEU A 182 15.68 4.18 1.81
C LEU A 182 15.19 4.67 0.45
N ASP A 183 16.13 4.82 -0.48
CA ASP A 183 15.80 5.08 -1.86
C ASP A 183 15.14 3.87 -2.51
N ASP A 184 14.42 4.09 -3.60
CA ASP A 184 13.74 3.07 -4.39
C ASP A 184 14.71 1.97 -4.88
N TYR A 185 14.34 0.71 -4.71
CA TYR A 185 15.19 -0.43 -5.05
C TYR A 185 15.18 -0.80 -6.53
N LEU A 186 14.17 -0.36 -7.29
CA LEU A 186 14.05 -0.68 -8.71
C LEU A 186 14.73 0.32 -9.63
N LEU A 187 14.63 1.60 -9.35
CA LEU A 187 15.12 2.69 -10.20
C LEU A 187 15.98 3.72 -9.48
N GLY A 188 16.11 3.62 -8.16
CA GLY A 188 16.94 4.47 -7.31
C GLY A 188 18.32 3.87 -7.03
N GLN A 189 18.93 4.32 -5.94
CA GLN A 189 20.22 3.86 -5.43
C GLN A 189 20.13 3.71 -3.90
N PRO A 190 19.58 2.60 -3.38
CA PRO A 190 19.47 2.39 -1.95
C PRO A 190 20.87 2.20 -1.33
N GLU A 191 21.19 3.02 -0.33
CA GLU A 191 22.44 2.98 0.44
C GLU A 191 22.10 2.55 1.88
N GLU A 192 21.86 1.26 2.06
CA GLU A 192 21.41 0.69 3.34
C GLU A 192 22.35 1.04 4.49
N GLU A 193 23.68 0.95 4.28
CA GLU A 193 24.67 1.19 5.32
C GLU A 193 24.64 2.64 5.84
N ALA A 194 24.29 3.60 5.00
CA ALA A 194 24.10 4.99 5.42
C ALA A 194 22.98 5.12 6.47
N VAL A 195 21.93 4.31 6.32
CA VAL A 195 20.82 4.25 7.28
C VAL A 195 21.22 3.43 8.51
N TRP A 196 21.74 2.20 8.32
CA TRP A 196 22.04 1.30 9.45
C TRP A 196 23.06 1.88 10.44
N SER A 197 24.06 2.60 9.93
CA SER A 197 25.10 3.24 10.77
C SER A 197 24.55 4.37 11.66
N SER A 198 23.37 4.90 11.36
CA SER A 198 22.73 5.99 12.13
C SER A 198 21.77 5.50 13.20
N LEU A 199 21.41 4.20 13.21
CA LEU A 199 20.43 3.64 14.14
C LEU A 199 21.08 3.26 15.46
N GLU A 200 20.42 3.57 16.56
CA GLU A 200 20.86 3.21 17.90
C GLU A 200 19.89 2.20 18.54
N GLU A 201 20.42 1.23 19.30
CA GLU A 201 19.65 0.21 20.03
C GLU A 201 18.66 0.82 21.04
N LYS A 202 18.97 1.97 21.62
CA LYS A 202 18.11 2.62 22.60
C LYS A 202 16.87 3.27 21.96
N ASP A 203 16.91 3.60 20.67
CA ASP A 203 15.85 4.34 19.99
C ASP A 203 14.77 3.39 19.43
N TYR A 204 13.60 3.93 19.10
CA TYR A 204 12.58 3.23 18.32
C TYR A 204 12.77 3.60 16.85
N ASN A 205 13.16 2.63 16.05
CA ASN A 205 13.60 2.83 14.68
C ASN A 205 12.53 2.38 13.68
N VAL A 206 11.99 3.34 12.92
CA VAL A 206 11.03 3.13 11.84
C VAL A 206 11.72 3.35 10.50
N VAL A 207 11.61 2.38 9.60
CA VAL A 207 12.18 2.48 8.24
C VAL A 207 11.07 2.51 7.22
N LEU A 208 11.12 3.51 6.35
CA LEU A 208 10.26 3.65 5.18
C LEU A 208 11.00 3.12 3.96
N VAL A 209 10.34 2.29 3.19
CA VAL A 209 10.83 1.75 1.92
C VAL A 209 9.65 1.55 0.98
N HIS A 210 9.85 1.68 -0.31
CA HIS A 210 8.75 1.44 -1.23
C HIS A 210 8.50 -0.06 -1.43
N GLU A 211 9.55 -0.83 -1.74
CA GLU A 211 9.48 -2.26 -2.04
C GLU A 211 9.59 -3.13 -0.77
N PRO A 212 8.54 -3.89 -0.42
CA PRO A 212 8.50 -4.61 0.85
C PRO A 212 9.51 -5.78 0.93
N ASP A 213 9.85 -6.42 -0.18
CA ASP A 213 10.73 -7.59 -0.19
C ASP A 213 12.20 -7.22 0.08
N ALA A 214 12.58 -5.95 0.02
CA ALA A 214 13.87 -5.46 0.47
C ALA A 214 14.14 -5.88 1.93
N ALA A 215 13.10 -5.82 2.77
CA ALA A 215 13.20 -6.21 4.18
C ALA A 215 13.60 -7.68 4.40
N ALA A 216 13.40 -8.55 3.42
CA ALA A 216 13.80 -9.97 3.50
C ALA A 216 15.31 -10.19 3.49
N GLN A 217 16.07 -9.21 2.99
CA GLN A 217 17.54 -9.30 2.84
C GLN A 217 18.28 -8.62 4.01
N TRP A 218 17.59 -7.85 4.84
CA TRP A 218 18.22 -7.08 5.91
C TRP A 218 18.61 -7.97 7.08
N LYS A 219 19.86 -7.80 7.54
CA LYS A 219 20.38 -8.59 8.64
C LYS A 219 19.57 -8.42 9.91
N THR A 220 19.42 -9.50 10.66
CA THR A 220 18.65 -9.53 11.91
C THR A 220 19.25 -8.72 13.04
N ILE A 221 20.54 -8.35 12.93
CA ILE A 221 21.28 -7.59 13.95
C ILE A 221 20.97 -6.09 13.95
N HIS A 222 20.40 -5.55 12.85
CA HIS A 222 20.05 -4.12 12.82
C HIS A 222 18.88 -3.82 13.75
N PRO A 223 18.93 -2.72 14.51
CA PRO A 223 17.90 -2.38 15.50
C PRO A 223 16.65 -1.77 14.87
N LEU A 224 15.98 -2.54 14.02
CA LEU A 224 14.75 -2.14 13.33
C LEU A 224 13.53 -2.59 14.13
N ASP A 225 12.60 -1.69 14.41
CA ASP A 225 11.37 -1.98 15.12
C ASP A 225 10.17 -2.08 14.19
N LEU A 226 10.02 -1.11 13.26
CA LEU A 226 8.91 -1.06 12.33
C LEU A 226 9.38 -0.69 10.92
N ILE A 227 8.90 -1.42 9.94
CA ILE A 227 9.13 -1.16 8.51
C ILE A 227 7.78 -0.89 7.87
N LEU A 228 7.67 0.19 7.10
CA LEU A 228 6.46 0.57 6.38
C LEU A 228 6.75 0.61 4.88
N ALA A 229 5.98 -0.16 4.11
CA ALA A 229 6.17 -0.32 2.67
C ALA A 229 4.85 -0.22 1.89
N GLY A 230 4.95 -0.01 0.58
CA GLY A 230 3.86 0.03 -0.37
C GLY A 230 4.07 -0.93 -1.54
N HIS A 231 4.01 -0.41 -2.78
CA HIS A 231 4.41 -1.04 -4.04
C HIS A 231 3.58 -2.24 -4.51
N SER A 232 3.17 -3.11 -3.62
CA SER A 232 2.51 -4.37 -3.93
C SER A 232 1.12 -4.23 -4.53
N HIS A 233 0.42 -3.11 -4.23
CA HIS A 233 -1.02 -2.91 -4.45
C HIS A 233 -1.91 -4.04 -3.91
N GLY A 234 -1.40 -4.90 -3.00
CA GLY A 234 -2.05 -6.16 -2.68
C GLY A 234 -2.27 -7.05 -3.91
N GLY A 235 -1.46 -6.85 -4.98
CA GLY A 235 -1.62 -7.51 -6.28
C GLY A 235 -2.80 -7.02 -7.13
N GLN A 236 -3.51 -5.96 -6.73
CA GLN A 236 -4.72 -5.37 -7.34
C GLN A 236 -5.89 -6.35 -7.56
N VAL A 237 -5.61 -7.59 -8.02
CA VAL A 237 -6.59 -8.65 -8.27
C VAL A 237 -6.20 -9.88 -7.48
N GLN A 238 -6.99 -10.18 -6.46
CA GLN A 238 -6.86 -11.37 -5.62
C GLN A 238 -8.09 -12.27 -5.81
N LEU A 239 -7.85 -13.55 -6.01
CA LEU A 239 -8.92 -14.53 -6.07
C LEU A 239 -9.00 -15.30 -4.75
N PRO A 240 -10.22 -15.59 -4.26
CA PRO A 240 -10.39 -16.41 -3.07
C PRO A 240 -9.62 -17.74 -3.20
N PHE A 241 -8.89 -18.12 -2.17
CA PHE A 241 -8.08 -19.34 -2.06
C PHE A 241 -6.85 -19.44 -2.98
N ILE A 242 -6.68 -18.50 -3.93
CA ILE A 242 -5.53 -18.44 -4.85
C ILE A 242 -4.58 -17.33 -4.44
N GLY A 243 -5.13 -16.21 -3.96
CA GLY A 243 -4.38 -15.00 -3.64
C GLY A 243 -4.19 -14.07 -4.85
N PRO A 244 -3.17 -13.22 -4.82
CA PRO A 244 -2.91 -12.26 -5.88
C PRO A 244 -2.50 -12.97 -7.19
N LEU A 245 -3.06 -12.51 -8.32
CA LEU A 245 -2.74 -13.10 -9.62
C LEU A 245 -1.40 -12.58 -10.17
N ILE A 246 -1.08 -11.35 -9.90
CA ILE A 246 0.16 -10.69 -10.35
C ILE A 246 0.59 -9.74 -9.24
N VAL A 247 1.86 -9.79 -8.89
CA VAL A 247 2.52 -8.85 -8.00
C VAL A 247 3.73 -8.24 -8.71
N PRO A 248 4.11 -6.99 -8.40
CA PRO A 248 5.32 -6.41 -8.98
C PRO A 248 6.58 -7.07 -8.40
N PRO A 249 7.74 -6.95 -9.08
CA PRO A 249 9.03 -7.40 -8.54
C PRO A 249 9.30 -6.77 -7.17
N LEU A 250 9.91 -7.51 -6.25
CA LEU A 250 10.20 -7.09 -4.87
C LEU A 250 8.95 -6.89 -3.98
N ALA A 251 7.80 -7.49 -4.37
CA ALA A 251 6.60 -7.60 -3.56
C ALA A 251 5.98 -9.02 -3.63
N GLU A 252 6.79 -10.03 -3.99
CA GLU A 252 6.31 -11.41 -4.13
C GLU A 252 6.17 -12.12 -2.77
N LYS A 253 7.03 -11.76 -1.80
CA LYS A 253 7.06 -12.37 -0.47
C LYS A 253 6.09 -11.68 0.50
N TYR A 254 6.11 -10.35 0.51
CA TYR A 254 5.30 -9.54 1.41
C TYR A 254 4.32 -8.70 0.59
N VAL A 255 3.07 -9.15 0.53
CA VAL A 255 2.08 -8.58 -0.38
C VAL A 255 1.19 -7.54 0.30
N GLU A 256 0.69 -7.80 1.50
CA GLU A 256 -0.21 -6.88 2.21
C GLU A 256 -0.28 -7.16 3.71
N GLY A 257 -0.56 -6.14 4.50
CA GLY A 257 -0.82 -6.27 5.93
C GLY A 257 0.43 -6.40 6.78
N HIS A 258 0.27 -6.99 7.95
CA HIS A 258 1.29 -7.05 8.99
C HIS A 258 2.06 -8.38 8.99
N TYR A 259 3.37 -8.28 9.07
CA TYR A 259 4.31 -9.40 9.23
C TYR A 259 5.22 -9.18 10.43
N GLU A 260 5.47 -10.24 11.19
CA GLU A 260 6.56 -10.27 12.16
C GLU A 260 7.78 -10.89 11.50
N LEU A 261 8.91 -10.18 11.56
CA LEU A 261 10.16 -10.60 10.94
C LEU A 261 11.14 -11.09 12.00
N GLU A 262 12.05 -11.98 11.58
CA GLU A 262 13.14 -12.41 12.45
C GLU A 262 14.05 -11.25 12.86
N SER A 263 14.42 -11.21 14.14
CA SER A 263 15.32 -10.23 14.71
C SER A 263 16.10 -10.86 15.86
N ALA A 264 17.34 -10.39 16.07
CA ALA A 264 18.22 -10.94 17.09
C ALA A 264 17.87 -10.48 18.51
N SER A 265 17.35 -9.25 18.68
CA SER A 265 17.23 -8.62 20.00
C SER A 265 15.86 -8.03 20.31
N ARG A 266 15.01 -7.80 19.30
CA ARG A 266 13.73 -7.09 19.47
C ARG A 266 12.65 -7.59 18.51
N SER A 267 11.39 -7.24 18.77
CA SER A 267 10.32 -7.48 17.79
C SER A 267 10.53 -6.57 16.58
N ARG A 268 10.55 -7.16 15.39
CA ARG A 268 10.64 -6.43 14.12
C ARG A 268 9.34 -6.63 13.35
N HIS A 269 8.70 -5.55 12.99
CA HIS A 269 7.42 -5.56 12.29
C HIS A 269 7.56 -4.96 10.90
N LEU A 270 6.89 -5.55 9.92
CA LEU A 270 6.70 -4.98 8.59
C LEU A 270 5.21 -4.80 8.35
N TYR A 271 4.81 -3.64 7.87
CA TYR A 271 3.46 -3.40 7.37
C TYR A 271 3.51 -2.98 5.91
N VAL A 272 2.77 -3.70 5.07
CA VAL A 272 2.68 -3.46 3.63
C VAL A 272 1.30 -2.91 3.32
N ASN A 273 1.24 -1.66 2.90
CA ASN A 273 0.01 -0.96 2.51
C ASN A 273 -0.36 -1.34 1.06
N ARG A 274 -1.65 -1.62 0.82
CA ARG A 274 -2.17 -2.02 -0.51
C ARG A 274 -2.28 -0.88 -1.50
N GLY A 275 -1.83 0.32 -1.14
CA GLY A 275 -1.92 1.49 -2.00
C GLY A 275 -3.35 2.01 -2.22
N ILE A 276 -3.44 3.25 -2.65
CA ILE A 276 -4.69 3.98 -2.89
C ILE A 276 -5.15 3.84 -4.34
N GLY A 277 -4.27 4.12 -5.29
CA GLY A 277 -4.57 4.14 -6.71
C GLY A 277 -4.51 2.77 -7.38
N THR A 278 -4.36 2.80 -8.67
CA THR A 278 -4.14 1.61 -9.50
C THR A 278 -3.05 1.89 -10.51
N THR A 279 -2.24 0.90 -10.84
CA THR A 279 -1.23 0.99 -11.91
C THR A 279 -1.61 0.09 -13.09
N ARG A 280 -1.12 0.43 -14.30
CA ARG A 280 -1.35 -0.26 -15.58
C ARG A 280 -2.82 -0.31 -16.02
N LYS A 281 -3.74 -0.81 -15.21
CA LYS A 281 -5.18 -0.91 -15.47
C LYS A 281 -5.96 -0.46 -14.24
N LYS A 282 -7.05 0.28 -14.46
CA LYS A 282 -7.99 0.65 -13.40
C LYS A 282 -8.83 -0.56 -13.02
N VAL A 283 -8.27 -1.43 -12.19
CA VAL A 283 -8.93 -2.65 -11.72
C VAL A 283 -8.48 -2.99 -10.31
N ARG A 284 -9.43 -3.30 -9.43
CA ARG A 284 -9.21 -3.94 -8.14
C ARG A 284 -10.28 -5.00 -7.91
N LEU A 285 -9.88 -6.17 -7.43
CA LEU A 285 -10.78 -7.25 -7.06
C LEU A 285 -10.20 -8.01 -5.88
N GLY A 286 -10.87 -7.97 -4.73
CA GLY A 286 -10.39 -8.58 -3.50
C GLY A 286 -9.22 -7.84 -2.85
N SER A 287 -8.88 -6.62 -3.34
CA SER A 287 -7.77 -5.80 -2.86
C SER A 287 -8.17 -4.32 -2.91
N LYS A 288 -9.02 -3.89 -1.97
CA LYS A 288 -9.51 -2.51 -1.89
C LYS A 288 -8.37 -1.51 -1.65
N PRO A 289 -8.47 -0.26 -2.16
CA PRO A 289 -7.59 0.84 -1.75
C PRO A 289 -7.51 0.94 -0.23
N GLU A 290 -6.32 1.23 0.28
CA GLU A 290 -6.09 1.22 1.73
C GLU A 290 -5.49 2.52 2.25
N LEU A 291 -6.13 3.09 3.28
CA LEU A 291 -5.54 4.06 4.20
C LEU A 291 -5.29 3.37 5.54
N THR A 292 -4.04 3.32 5.99
CA THR A 292 -3.67 2.67 7.25
C THR A 292 -3.56 3.68 8.38
N VAL A 293 -4.28 3.46 9.48
CA VAL A 293 -4.14 4.20 10.74
C VAL A 293 -3.54 3.25 11.79
N LEU A 294 -2.24 3.11 11.77
CA LEU A 294 -1.49 2.22 12.64
C LEU A 294 -1.33 2.83 14.04
N THR A 295 -1.54 2.04 15.08
CA THR A 295 -1.33 2.45 16.47
C THR A 295 -0.27 1.57 17.11
N LEU A 296 0.76 2.19 17.69
CA LEU A 296 1.73 1.48 18.53
C LEU A 296 1.16 1.30 19.94
N ARG A 297 1.35 0.13 20.52
CA ARG A 297 0.95 -0.19 21.88
C ARG A 297 2.03 -0.93 22.64
N ARG A 298 2.25 -0.52 23.87
CA ARG A 298 3.10 -1.24 24.79
C ARG A 298 2.39 -2.49 25.31
N THR A 299 3.11 -3.59 25.43
CA THR A 299 2.57 -4.77 26.14
C THR A 299 2.23 -4.39 27.58
N PRO A 300 1.03 -4.70 28.05
CA PRO A 300 0.73 -4.54 29.47
C PRO A 300 1.75 -5.29 30.34
N ALA A 301 2.15 -4.67 31.47
CA ALA A 301 3.08 -5.26 32.42
C ALA A 301 2.48 -6.47 33.14
#